data_d267de29ca4dd9243250bd8c88356db9
#
_entry.id   d267de29ca4dd9243250bd8c88356db9
#
_cell.length_a   1.000
_cell.length_b   1.000
_cell.length_c   1.000
_cell.angle_alpha   90.00
_cell.angle_beta   90.00
_cell.angle_gamma   90.00
#
_symmetry.space_group_name_H-M   'P 1'
#
loop_
_entity.id
_entity.type
_entity.pdbx_description
1 polymer ?
#
loop_
_entity_poly.entity_id
_entity_poly.type
_entity_poly.pdbx_seq_one_letter_code
_entity_poly.pdbx_strand_id
1 'polypeptide(L)'
;MEIFKPINEKKAKGKVKKIFSEIKKTRKITKIPNFWKSIAHNPPLLERTWNSLKAIMKDGALDAVTKELIYVAVSITNSCGYCTRSHTFAAKKKGATDQMIKEMIDVVGIANQNNKLVEAYQVEVDKIYK
;
A
#
# COMPACT_ATOMS: atom_id res chain seq x y z
N MET A 1 -7.37 5.93 17.85
CA MET A 1 -6.38 6.36 18.89
C MET A 1 -4.99 5.92 18.48
N GLU A 2 -4.03 6.81 18.50
CA GLU A 2 -2.63 6.51 18.19
C GLU A 2 -1.94 5.90 19.42
N ILE A 3 -1.24 4.77 19.23
CA ILE A 3 -0.42 4.17 20.31
C ILE A 3 0.76 5.09 20.63
N PHE A 4 1.39 5.65 19.61
CA PHE A 4 2.45 6.66 19.72
C PHE A 4 2.15 7.84 18.83
N LYS A 5 2.42 9.06 19.30
CA LYS A 5 2.31 10.25 18.44
C LYS A 5 3.33 10.15 17.30
N PRO A 6 2.94 10.45 16.05
CA PRO A 6 3.88 10.46 14.93
C PRO A 6 5.10 11.35 15.21
N ILE A 7 6.27 10.90 14.81
CA ILE A 7 7.51 11.69 15.00
C ILE A 7 7.43 12.98 14.20
N ASN A 8 7.72 14.10 14.85
CA ASN A 8 7.81 15.40 14.17
C ASN A 8 9.03 15.40 13.23
N GLU A 9 8.80 15.68 11.95
CA GLU A 9 9.87 15.73 10.93
C GLU A 9 11.03 16.65 11.31
N LYS A 10 10.73 17.82 11.89
CA LYS A 10 11.73 18.81 12.28
C LYS A 10 12.62 18.32 13.43
N LYS A 11 12.15 17.35 14.20
CA LYS A 11 12.88 16.75 15.32
C LYS A 11 13.56 15.43 14.94
N ALA A 12 13.38 14.94 13.71
CA ALA A 12 14.00 13.71 13.25
C ALA A 12 15.51 13.83 13.22
N LYS A 13 16.23 12.80 13.68
CA LYS A 13 17.68 12.74 13.76
C LYS A 13 18.22 11.43 13.18
N GLY A 14 19.53 11.40 12.86
CA GLY A 14 20.24 10.20 12.46
C GLY A 14 19.59 9.47 11.30
N LYS A 15 19.42 8.16 11.44
CA LYS A 15 18.82 7.26 10.42
C LYS A 15 17.42 7.70 10.01
N VAL A 16 16.57 8.11 10.94
CA VAL A 16 15.20 8.56 10.66
C VAL A 16 15.21 9.79 9.74
N LYS A 17 16.03 10.77 10.06
CA LYS A 17 16.17 11.98 9.23
C LYS A 17 16.65 11.66 7.83
N LYS A 18 17.63 10.77 7.70
CA LYS A 18 18.16 10.32 6.41
C LYS A 18 17.07 9.65 5.56
N ILE A 19 16.30 8.73 6.15
CA ILE A 19 15.23 8.03 5.45
C ILE A 19 14.09 8.98 5.07
N PHE A 20 13.70 9.89 5.95
CA PHE A 20 12.70 10.91 5.63
C PHE A 20 13.11 11.77 4.44
N SER A 21 14.38 12.18 4.38
CA SER A 21 14.92 12.92 3.24
C SER A 21 14.85 12.12 1.95
N GLU A 22 15.18 10.84 2.01
CA GLU A 22 15.09 9.94 0.86
C GLU A 22 13.65 9.74 0.39
N ILE A 23 12.70 9.54 1.30
CA ILE A 23 11.26 9.43 0.99
C ILE A 23 10.77 10.69 0.26
N LYS A 24 11.08 11.87 0.78
CA LYS A 24 10.70 13.14 0.15
C LYS A 24 11.24 13.26 -1.27
N LYS A 25 12.52 12.97 -1.44
CA LYS A 25 13.19 13.04 -2.75
C LYS A 25 12.59 12.04 -3.74
N THR A 26 12.47 10.79 -3.33
CA THR A 26 11.99 9.70 -4.20
C THR A 26 10.53 9.90 -4.60
N ARG A 27 9.69 10.33 -3.68
CA ARG A 27 8.26 10.54 -3.92
C ARG A 27 7.91 11.94 -4.41
N LYS A 28 8.87 12.85 -4.45
CA LYS A 28 8.69 14.26 -4.83
C LYS A 28 7.59 14.93 -3.98
N ILE A 29 7.68 14.75 -2.67
CA ILE A 29 6.76 15.30 -1.67
C ILE A 29 7.50 16.22 -0.70
N THR A 30 6.77 17.15 -0.09
CA THR A 30 7.32 18.14 0.87
C THR A 30 7.08 17.75 2.32
N LYS A 31 6.11 16.88 2.59
CA LYS A 31 5.76 16.43 3.94
C LYS A 31 5.78 14.91 4.01
N ILE A 32 6.28 14.37 5.11
CA ILE A 32 6.29 12.92 5.34
C ILE A 32 4.88 12.46 5.73
N PRO A 33 4.31 11.44 5.05
CA PRO A 33 3.04 10.84 5.44
C PRO A 33 3.07 10.26 6.86
N ASN A 34 1.93 10.30 7.53
CA ASN A 34 1.82 9.87 8.93
C ASN A 34 2.26 8.43 9.18
N PHE A 35 2.01 7.52 8.24
CA PHE A 35 2.49 6.12 8.35
C PHE A 35 4.00 6.06 8.65
N TRP A 36 4.82 6.75 7.85
CA TRP A 36 6.28 6.75 8.02
C TRP A 36 6.70 7.39 9.33
N LYS A 37 6.01 8.47 9.74
CA LYS A 37 6.26 9.12 11.03
C LYS A 37 5.90 8.23 12.22
N SER A 38 4.89 7.39 12.06
CA SER A 38 4.45 6.47 13.12
C SER A 38 5.42 5.31 13.30
N ILE A 39 5.85 4.65 12.21
CA ILE A 39 6.80 3.53 12.32
C ILE A 39 8.24 3.99 12.58
N ALA A 40 8.53 5.28 12.45
CA ALA A 40 9.85 5.85 12.74
C ALA A 40 10.24 5.76 14.23
N HIS A 41 9.32 5.43 15.13
CA HIS A 41 9.65 5.05 16.52
C HIS A 41 10.53 3.80 16.59
N ASN A 42 10.54 2.99 15.52
CA ASN A 42 11.44 1.85 15.36
C ASN A 42 12.28 2.08 14.09
N PRO A 43 13.44 2.73 14.18
CA PRO A 43 14.24 3.06 13.01
C PRO A 43 14.64 1.87 12.12
N PRO A 44 15.00 0.69 12.66
CA PRO A 44 15.21 -0.50 11.83
C PRO A 44 13.97 -0.95 11.05
N LEU A 45 12.77 -0.84 11.63
CA LEU A 45 11.51 -1.13 10.94
C LEU A 45 11.26 -0.12 9.81
N LEU A 46 11.45 1.17 10.07
CA LEU A 46 11.33 2.21 9.06
C LEU A 46 12.24 1.93 7.86
N GLU A 47 13.49 1.60 8.11
CA GLU A 47 14.48 1.35 7.06
C GLU A 47 14.12 0.14 6.19
N ARG A 48 13.85 -1.01 6.81
CA ARG A 48 13.51 -2.22 6.04
C ARG A 48 12.17 -2.09 5.31
N THR A 49 11.19 -1.41 5.89
CA THR A 49 9.89 -1.18 5.26
C THR A 49 10.03 -0.27 4.03
N TRP A 50 10.76 0.83 4.17
CA TRP A 50 11.03 1.74 3.06
C TRP A 50 11.80 1.07 1.93
N ASN A 51 12.85 0.33 2.24
CA ASN A 51 13.66 -0.39 1.26
C ASN A 51 12.85 -1.46 0.52
N SER A 52 12.03 -2.24 1.25
CA SER A 52 11.14 -3.24 0.65
C SER A 52 10.11 -2.60 -0.26
N LEU A 53 9.47 -1.52 0.18
CA LEU A 53 8.45 -0.84 -0.62
C LEU A 53 9.04 -0.29 -1.92
N LYS A 54 10.21 0.36 -1.87
CA LYS A 54 10.90 0.84 -3.07
C LYS A 54 11.20 -0.28 -4.05
N ALA A 55 11.71 -1.38 -3.55
CA ALA A 55 12.10 -2.52 -4.38
C ALA A 55 10.89 -3.19 -5.04
N ILE A 56 9.79 -3.35 -4.30
CA ILE A 56 8.60 -4.06 -4.75
C ILE A 56 7.76 -3.19 -5.70
N MET A 57 7.58 -1.90 -5.40
CA MET A 57 6.61 -1.05 -6.09
C MET A 57 7.13 -0.39 -7.37
N LYS A 58 8.39 -0.59 -7.73
CA LYS A 58 8.95 -0.14 -9.02
C LYS A 58 8.42 -0.95 -10.19
N ASP A 59 8.52 -0.42 -11.41
CA ASP A 59 8.22 -1.17 -12.63
C ASP A 59 9.03 -2.46 -12.69
N GLY A 60 8.36 -3.51 -13.14
CA GLY A 60 8.90 -4.84 -13.33
C GLY A 60 8.08 -5.59 -14.38
N ALA A 61 7.88 -6.90 -14.23
CA ALA A 61 6.96 -7.65 -15.08
C ALA A 61 5.52 -7.09 -14.97
N LEU A 62 5.15 -6.59 -13.78
CA LEU A 62 3.99 -5.72 -13.59
C LEU A 62 4.47 -4.27 -13.53
N ASP A 63 3.77 -3.36 -14.19
CA ASP A 63 4.07 -1.95 -14.09
C ASP A 63 3.66 -1.36 -12.74
N ALA A 64 4.20 -0.19 -12.42
CA ALA A 64 3.96 0.45 -11.13
C ALA A 64 2.49 0.82 -10.89
N VAL A 65 1.74 1.18 -11.95
CA VAL A 65 0.30 1.48 -11.83
C VAL A 65 -0.49 0.24 -11.42
N THR A 66 -0.23 -0.89 -12.10
CA THR A 66 -0.84 -2.18 -11.76
C THR A 66 -0.54 -2.57 -10.31
N LYS A 67 0.71 -2.41 -9.87
CA LYS A 67 1.09 -2.70 -8.48
C LYS A 67 0.35 -1.82 -7.47
N GLU A 68 0.15 -0.54 -7.77
CA GLU A 68 -0.66 0.34 -6.89
C GLU A 68 -2.13 -0.12 -6.84
N LEU A 69 -2.72 -0.49 -7.97
CA LEU A 69 -4.10 -1.00 -8.00
C LEU A 69 -4.24 -2.31 -7.21
N ILE A 70 -3.27 -3.22 -7.32
CA ILE A 70 -3.23 -4.44 -6.50
C ILE A 70 -3.14 -4.07 -5.01
N TYR A 71 -2.28 -3.12 -4.65
CA TYR A 71 -2.15 -2.67 -3.26
C TYR A 71 -3.46 -2.12 -2.72
N VAL A 72 -4.16 -1.29 -3.51
CA VAL A 72 -5.48 -0.77 -3.14
C VAL A 72 -6.49 -1.90 -2.94
N ALA A 73 -6.55 -2.86 -3.86
CA ALA A 73 -7.46 -4.01 -3.79
C ALA A 73 -7.26 -4.82 -2.50
N VAL A 74 -6.02 -5.12 -2.15
CA VAL A 74 -5.66 -5.80 -0.89
C VAL A 74 -6.05 -4.95 0.32
N SER A 75 -5.82 -3.64 0.26
CA SER A 75 -6.14 -2.71 1.35
C SER A 75 -7.64 -2.60 1.61
N ILE A 76 -8.46 -2.60 0.56
CA ILE A 76 -9.92 -2.62 0.68
C ILE A 76 -10.36 -3.91 1.37
N THR A 77 -9.88 -5.06 0.91
CA THR A 77 -10.21 -6.38 1.47
C THR A 77 -9.81 -6.49 2.94
N ASN A 78 -8.67 -5.90 3.32
CA ASN A 78 -8.18 -5.88 4.71
C ASN A 78 -8.74 -4.71 5.55
N SER A 79 -9.68 -3.94 5.01
CA SER A 79 -10.30 -2.79 5.71
C SER A 79 -9.29 -1.72 6.18
N CYS A 80 -8.18 -1.56 5.45
CA CYS A 80 -7.19 -0.50 5.73
C CYS A 80 -7.57 0.80 5.03
N GLY A 81 -8.37 1.64 5.69
CA GLY A 81 -8.82 2.92 5.11
C GLY A 81 -7.68 3.89 4.79
N TYR A 82 -6.63 3.93 5.61
CA TYR A 82 -5.43 4.73 5.35
C TYR A 82 -4.72 4.27 4.07
N CYS A 83 -4.44 2.97 3.96
CA CYS A 83 -3.73 2.39 2.82
C CYS A 83 -4.54 2.54 1.52
N THR A 84 -5.86 2.31 1.59
CA THR A 84 -6.76 2.48 0.45
C THR A 84 -6.64 3.90 -0.14
N ARG A 85 -6.70 4.91 0.71
CA ARG A 85 -6.61 6.32 0.27
C ARG A 85 -5.23 6.69 -0.25
N SER A 86 -4.18 6.33 0.48
CA SER A 86 -2.80 6.70 0.13
C SER A 86 -2.34 6.04 -1.17
N HIS A 87 -2.69 4.78 -1.40
CA HIS A 87 -2.31 4.07 -2.62
C HIS A 87 -3.23 4.39 -3.81
N THR A 88 -4.50 4.73 -3.59
CA THR A 88 -5.35 5.32 -4.64
C THR A 88 -4.77 6.64 -5.14
N PHE A 89 -4.33 7.50 -4.22
CA PHE A 89 -3.63 8.74 -4.58
C PHE A 89 -2.35 8.46 -5.38
N ALA A 90 -1.53 7.50 -4.94
CA ALA A 90 -0.31 7.11 -5.64
C ALA A 90 -0.61 6.51 -7.02
N ALA A 91 -1.64 5.68 -7.16
CA ALA A 91 -2.08 5.12 -8.43
C ALA A 91 -2.46 6.22 -9.43
N LYS A 92 -3.28 7.18 -9.01
CA LYS A 92 -3.67 8.32 -9.85
C LYS A 92 -2.47 9.15 -10.26
N LYS A 93 -1.55 9.42 -9.35
CA LYS A 93 -0.31 10.15 -9.64
C LYS A 93 0.58 9.44 -10.67
N LYS A 94 0.51 8.11 -10.75
CA LYS A 94 1.21 7.27 -11.73
C LYS A 94 0.43 7.04 -13.03
N GLY A 95 -0.77 7.59 -13.14
CA GLY A 95 -1.56 7.55 -14.37
C GLY A 95 -2.81 6.66 -14.33
N ALA A 96 -3.18 6.10 -13.18
CA ALA A 96 -4.45 5.39 -13.06
C ALA A 96 -5.63 6.32 -13.30
N THR A 97 -6.53 5.93 -14.18
CA THR A 97 -7.77 6.66 -14.44
C THR A 97 -8.84 6.32 -13.42
N ASP A 98 -9.85 7.19 -13.30
CA ASP A 98 -11.01 6.89 -12.45
C ASP A 98 -11.73 5.62 -12.91
N GLN A 99 -11.77 5.35 -14.21
CA GLN A 99 -12.37 4.14 -14.77
C GLN A 99 -11.59 2.88 -14.32
N MET A 100 -10.27 2.91 -14.36
CA MET A 100 -9.43 1.79 -13.86
C MET A 100 -9.70 1.52 -12.39
N ILE A 101 -9.86 2.57 -11.57
CA ILE A 101 -10.15 2.42 -10.14
C ILE A 101 -11.54 1.83 -9.93
N LYS A 102 -12.55 2.26 -10.69
CA LYS A 102 -13.90 1.69 -10.61
C LYS A 102 -13.91 0.21 -10.97
N GLU A 103 -13.26 -0.18 -12.06
CA GLU A 103 -13.15 -1.58 -12.48
C GLU A 103 -12.42 -2.43 -11.44
N MET A 104 -11.33 -1.91 -10.86
CA MET A 104 -10.63 -2.59 -9.77
C MET A 104 -11.55 -2.81 -8.57
N ILE A 105 -12.38 -1.83 -8.19
CA ILE A 105 -13.36 -1.97 -7.11
C ILE A 105 -14.40 -3.05 -7.44
N ASP A 106 -14.87 -3.11 -8.69
CA ASP A 106 -15.80 -4.15 -9.13
C ASP A 106 -15.17 -5.54 -8.98
N VAL A 107 -13.90 -5.69 -9.35
CA VAL A 107 -13.15 -6.95 -9.15
C VAL A 107 -13.02 -7.30 -7.68
N VAL A 108 -12.71 -6.33 -6.82
CA VAL A 108 -12.65 -6.55 -5.36
C VAL A 108 -13.99 -7.04 -4.83
N GLY A 109 -15.08 -6.40 -5.25
CA GLY A 109 -16.44 -6.78 -4.83
C GLY A 109 -16.80 -8.21 -5.19
N ILE A 110 -16.65 -8.57 -6.46
CA ILE A 110 -17.00 -9.92 -6.92
C ILE A 110 -16.05 -10.98 -6.35
N ALA A 111 -14.77 -10.70 -6.22
CA ALA A 111 -13.79 -11.62 -5.64
C ALA A 111 -14.10 -11.92 -4.18
N ASN A 112 -14.36 -10.89 -3.37
CA ASN A 112 -14.73 -11.08 -1.97
C ASN A 112 -16.05 -11.87 -1.81
N GLN A 113 -17.06 -11.57 -2.63
CA GLN A 113 -18.29 -12.32 -2.67
C GLN A 113 -18.02 -13.81 -2.96
N ASN A 114 -17.32 -14.11 -4.04
CA ASN A 114 -17.09 -15.47 -4.48
C ASN A 114 -16.23 -16.26 -3.50
N ASN A 115 -15.22 -15.62 -2.90
CA ASN A 115 -14.41 -16.26 -1.86
C ASN A 115 -15.28 -16.70 -0.66
N LYS A 116 -16.24 -15.89 -0.27
CA LYS A 116 -17.19 -16.25 0.80
C LYS A 116 -18.15 -17.34 0.40
N LEU A 117 -18.60 -17.36 -0.86
CA LEU A 117 -19.47 -18.43 -1.37
C LEU A 117 -18.72 -19.76 -1.45
N VAL A 118 -17.51 -19.76 -1.98
CA VAL A 118 -16.65 -20.96 -2.04
C VAL A 118 -16.42 -21.55 -0.65
N GLU A 119 -16.13 -20.70 0.33
CA GLU A 119 -15.95 -21.13 1.72
C GLU A 119 -17.26 -21.66 2.33
N ALA A 120 -18.36 -20.91 2.18
CA ALA A 120 -19.66 -21.31 2.75
C ALA A 120 -20.18 -22.63 2.19
N TYR A 121 -20.01 -22.86 0.90
CA TYR A 121 -20.40 -24.11 0.24
C TYR A 121 -19.34 -25.21 0.33
N GLN A 122 -18.18 -24.95 0.94
CA GLN A 122 -17.06 -25.90 1.06
C GLN A 122 -16.68 -26.53 -0.29
N VAL A 123 -16.57 -25.69 -1.33
CA VAL A 123 -16.31 -26.13 -2.70
C VAL A 123 -14.95 -26.83 -2.81
N GLU A 124 -14.95 -28.06 -3.30
CA GLU A 124 -13.72 -28.81 -3.56
C GLU A 124 -12.95 -28.22 -4.77
N VAL A 125 -11.62 -28.25 -4.69
CA VAL A 125 -10.77 -27.79 -5.79
C VAL A 125 -10.84 -28.78 -6.95
N ASP A 126 -11.20 -28.28 -8.13
CA ASP A 126 -11.28 -29.09 -9.34
C ASP A 126 -9.92 -29.70 -9.72
N LYS A 127 -9.96 -30.91 -10.29
CA LYS A 127 -8.73 -31.63 -10.69
C LYS A 127 -7.87 -30.86 -11.70
N ILE A 128 -8.51 -30.03 -12.53
CA ILE A 128 -7.82 -29.22 -13.54
C ILE A 128 -6.92 -28.13 -12.94
N TYR A 129 -7.10 -27.79 -11.66
CA TYR A 129 -6.27 -26.79 -10.96
C TYR A 129 -5.19 -27.43 -10.07
N LYS A 130 -5.10 -28.75 -10.06
CA LYS A 130 -4.08 -29.52 -9.32
C LYS A 130 -2.97 -29.97 -10.23
#